data_d6a5e631581e138baf321f773ef1ed8c
#
_entry.id   d6a5e631581e138baf321f773ef1ed8c
#
_cell.length_a   1.000
_cell.length_b   1.000
_cell.length_c   1.000
_cell.angle_alpha   90.00
_cell.angle_beta   90.00
_cell.angle_gamma   90.00
#
_symmetry.space_group_name_H-M   'P 1'
#
loop_
_entity.id
_entity.type
_entity.pdbx_description
1 polymer ?
#
loop_
_entity_poly.entity_id
_entity_poly.type
_entity_poly.pdbx_seq_one_letter_code
_entity_poly.pdbx_strand_id
1 'polypeptide(L)'
;MTDKNTQTLNFTIKPEPAALTADVERMLDFVFGPTRFDKASYLFRDGVDPVPELSYVAMLGDDVVGTIRYWPIHVGPTNHPALLLGPLGITPRLAGKGIGRTLTFRTLEVAAEMGHDLVLLVGDVDYYKRFGFVPATPHGF
;
A
#
# COMPACT_ATOMS: atom_id res chain seq x y z
N MET A 1 -15.06 27.83 -13.79
CA MET A 1 -14.60 27.48 -13.47
C MET A 1 -14.11 26.76 -13.07
N THR A 2 -13.80 26.67 -13.23
CA THR A 2 -13.20 26.07 -12.84
C THR A 2 -12.84 25.90 -12.03
N ASP A 3 -12.93 25.54 -12.21
CA ASP A 3 -12.69 25.56 -11.04
C ASP A 3 -11.44 25.03 -10.51
N LYS A 4 -10.77 25.70 -10.06
CA LYS A 4 -9.47 25.38 -9.57
C LYS A 4 -9.49 24.42 -8.41
N ASN A 5 -10.57 24.34 -7.70
CA ASN A 5 -10.73 23.36 -6.62
C ASN A 5 -10.88 21.95 -7.15
N THR A 6 -11.14 21.83 -8.43
CA THR A 6 -11.21 20.52 -9.10
C THR A 6 -9.95 20.22 -9.87
N GLN A 7 -8.91 21.02 -9.66
CA GLN A 7 -7.65 20.83 -10.33
C GLN A 7 -7.05 19.47 -9.97
N THR A 8 -6.72 18.70 -10.99
CA THR A 8 -6.15 17.38 -10.82
C THR A 8 -4.68 17.47 -10.47
N LEU A 9 -4.26 16.74 -9.47
CA LEU A 9 -2.84 16.60 -9.15
C LEU A 9 -2.19 15.67 -10.18
N ASN A 10 -1.12 16.14 -10.81
CA ASN A 10 -0.43 15.39 -11.86
C ASN A 10 0.66 14.49 -11.26
N PHE A 11 0.26 13.43 -10.62
CA PHE A 11 1.19 12.42 -10.16
C PHE A 11 1.13 11.21 -11.10
N THR A 12 2.20 10.43 -11.11
CA THR A 12 2.25 9.15 -11.84
C THR A 12 2.55 8.04 -10.86
N ILE A 13 2.17 6.82 -11.22
CA ILE A 13 2.52 5.64 -10.42
C ILE A 13 3.32 4.67 -11.28
N LYS A 14 4.22 3.94 -10.62
CA LYS A 14 5.06 2.94 -11.29
C LYS A 14 5.57 1.94 -10.26
N PRO A 15 6.03 0.75 -10.71
CA PRO A 15 6.73 -0.15 -9.79
C PRO A 15 7.91 0.57 -9.15
N GLU A 16 8.17 0.25 -7.89
CA GLU A 16 9.23 0.89 -7.11
C GLU A 16 10.60 0.53 -7.70
N PRO A 17 11.36 1.51 -8.24
CA PRO A 17 12.71 1.23 -8.71
C PRO A 17 13.66 1.04 -7.52
N ALA A 18 14.65 0.17 -7.67
CA ALA A 18 15.65 -0.04 -6.62
C ALA A 18 16.34 1.27 -6.22
N ALA A 19 16.55 2.16 -7.19
CA ALA A 19 17.21 3.44 -6.94
C ALA A 19 16.41 4.35 -6.00
N LEU A 20 15.09 4.13 -5.84
CA LEU A 20 14.23 4.94 -5.00
C LEU A 20 13.90 4.29 -3.66
N THR A 21 14.40 3.09 -3.39
CA THR A 21 14.08 2.38 -2.14
C THR A 21 14.46 3.20 -0.91
N ALA A 22 15.62 3.84 -0.92
CA ALA A 22 16.02 4.69 0.21
C ALA A 22 15.07 5.88 0.40
N ASP A 23 14.61 6.48 -0.70
CA ASP A 23 13.67 7.58 -0.63
C ASP A 23 12.32 7.12 -0.07
N VAL A 24 11.88 5.91 -0.45
CA VAL A 24 10.66 5.30 0.06
C VAL A 24 10.78 5.09 1.57
N GLU A 25 11.90 4.54 2.04
CA GLU A 25 12.10 4.31 3.46
C GLU A 25 12.08 5.61 4.27
N ARG A 26 12.73 6.65 3.75
CA ARG A 26 12.70 7.97 4.41
C ARG A 26 11.28 8.54 4.49
N MET A 27 10.51 8.40 3.42
CA MET A 27 9.12 8.86 3.41
C MET A 27 8.28 8.09 4.43
N LEU A 28 8.46 6.78 4.51
CA LEU A 28 7.72 5.95 5.47
C LEU A 28 8.08 6.32 6.91
N ASP A 29 9.35 6.60 7.19
CA ASP A 29 9.77 7.07 8.51
C ASP A 29 9.10 8.40 8.86
N PHE A 30 8.99 9.29 7.88
CA PHE A 30 8.35 10.58 8.09
C PHE A 30 6.84 10.42 8.33
N VAL A 31 6.17 9.57 7.55
CA VAL A 31 4.71 9.41 7.61
C VAL A 31 4.29 8.66 8.89
N PHE A 32 4.98 7.59 9.22
CA PHE A 32 4.56 6.67 10.30
C PHE A 32 5.37 6.82 11.58
N GLY A 33 6.48 7.55 11.54
CA GLY A 33 7.32 7.79 12.69
C GLY A 33 8.33 6.66 12.92
N PRO A 34 9.24 6.86 13.89
CA PRO A 34 10.36 5.93 14.14
C PRO A 34 9.91 4.60 14.72
N THR A 35 8.71 4.50 15.27
CA THR A 35 8.20 3.26 15.87
C THR A 35 7.39 2.42 14.89
N ARG A 36 7.44 2.72 13.59
CA ARG A 36 6.62 2.01 12.61
C ARG A 36 6.87 0.50 12.58
N PHE A 37 8.08 0.07 12.90
CA PHE A 37 8.42 -1.35 12.91
C PHE A 37 7.85 -2.10 14.12
N ASP A 38 7.31 -1.39 15.12
CA ASP A 38 6.69 -2.02 16.28
C ASP A 38 5.26 -2.49 16.02
N LYS A 39 4.69 -2.16 14.86
CA LYS A 39 3.34 -2.57 14.53
C LYS A 39 3.28 -4.07 14.28
N ALA A 40 2.17 -4.68 14.70
CA ALA A 40 2.00 -6.13 14.59
C ALA A 40 2.19 -6.65 13.17
N SER A 41 1.76 -5.88 12.16
CA SER A 41 1.89 -6.31 10.77
C SER A 41 3.34 -6.50 10.34
N TYR A 42 4.30 -5.84 10.98
CA TYR A 42 5.71 -6.01 10.64
C TYR A 42 6.27 -7.36 11.09
N LEU A 43 5.64 -8.01 12.04
CA LEU A 43 6.06 -9.36 12.47
C LEU A 43 5.92 -10.37 11.34
N PHE A 44 4.97 -10.17 10.44
CA PHE A 44 4.76 -11.06 9.29
C PHE A 44 5.75 -10.81 8.17
N ARG A 45 6.54 -9.73 8.26
CA ARG A 45 7.49 -9.33 7.21
C ARG A 45 8.93 -9.70 7.56
N ASP A 46 9.18 -10.16 8.79
CA ASP A 46 10.53 -10.46 9.24
C ASP A 46 11.11 -11.58 8.38
N GLY A 47 12.27 -11.30 7.77
CA GLY A 47 12.94 -12.25 6.90
C GLY A 47 12.26 -12.48 5.56
N VAL A 48 11.28 -11.67 5.18
CA VAL A 48 10.53 -11.82 3.93
C VAL A 48 10.66 -10.54 3.11
N ASP A 49 10.91 -10.69 1.82
CA ASP A 49 10.96 -9.55 0.90
C ASP A 49 9.57 -9.22 0.38
N PRO A 50 9.28 -7.94 0.09
CA PRO A 50 8.02 -7.58 -0.55
C PRO A 50 7.96 -8.13 -1.96
N VAL A 51 6.75 -8.26 -2.49
CA VAL A 51 6.53 -8.72 -3.87
C VAL A 51 6.89 -7.58 -4.81
N PRO A 52 7.96 -7.71 -5.63
CA PRO A 52 8.44 -6.58 -6.44
C PRO A 52 7.39 -6.06 -7.42
N GLU A 53 6.63 -6.94 -8.03
CA GLU A 53 5.61 -6.56 -9.02
C GLU A 53 4.46 -5.77 -8.41
N LEU A 54 4.33 -5.78 -7.08
CA LEU A 54 3.27 -5.10 -6.34
C LEU A 54 3.79 -3.99 -5.44
N SER A 55 5.09 -3.71 -5.50
CA SER A 55 5.68 -2.58 -4.79
C SER A 55 5.68 -1.39 -5.72
N TYR A 56 4.86 -0.38 -5.40
CA TYR A 56 4.66 0.77 -6.27
C TYR A 56 4.99 2.07 -5.55
N VAL A 57 5.37 3.06 -6.32
CA VAL A 57 5.55 4.44 -5.86
C VAL A 57 4.66 5.37 -6.66
N ALA A 58 4.24 6.45 -6.01
CA ALA A 58 3.62 7.59 -6.68
C ALA A 58 4.65 8.71 -6.71
N MET A 59 4.80 9.31 -7.87
CA MET A 59 5.80 10.35 -8.14
C MET A 59 5.12 11.65 -8.50
N LEU A 60 5.60 12.73 -7.91
CA LEU A 60 5.26 14.08 -8.34
C LEU A 60 6.56 14.72 -8.76
N GLY A 61 6.81 14.78 -10.08
CA GLY A 61 8.13 15.08 -10.59
C GLY A 61 9.12 14.02 -10.14
N ASP A 62 10.19 14.44 -9.49
CA ASP A 62 11.22 13.54 -8.98
C ASP A 62 10.99 13.12 -7.53
N ASP A 63 9.91 13.59 -6.91
CA ASP A 63 9.63 13.32 -5.50
C ASP A 63 8.76 12.10 -5.33
N VAL A 64 9.13 11.20 -4.43
CA VAL A 64 8.28 10.10 -3.99
C VAL A 64 7.24 10.68 -3.03
N VAL A 65 5.98 10.64 -3.43
CA VAL A 65 4.89 11.20 -2.63
C VAL A 65 3.92 10.15 -2.11
N GLY A 66 4.08 8.91 -2.54
CA GLY A 66 3.28 7.79 -2.04
C GLY A 66 3.98 6.47 -2.31
N THR A 67 3.62 5.46 -1.53
CA THR A 67 4.13 4.11 -1.74
C THR A 67 3.14 3.09 -1.21
N ILE A 68 3.15 1.91 -1.82
CA ILE A 68 2.41 0.75 -1.34
C ILE A 68 3.28 -0.48 -1.56
N ARG A 69 3.23 -1.42 -0.60
CA ARG A 69 3.94 -2.69 -0.70
C ARG A 69 3.02 -3.81 -0.29
N TYR A 70 3.35 -5.00 -0.77
CA TYR A 70 2.64 -6.25 -0.44
C TYR A 70 3.65 -7.31 -0.09
N TRP A 71 3.27 -8.20 0.82
CA TRP A 71 4.16 -9.24 1.35
C TRP A 71 3.46 -10.59 1.23
N PRO A 72 4.18 -11.64 0.79
CA PRO A 72 3.59 -12.98 0.77
C PRO A 72 3.41 -13.51 2.19
N ILE A 73 2.22 -14.02 2.46
CA ILE A 73 1.90 -14.67 3.73
C ILE A 73 1.09 -15.94 3.46
N HIS A 74 0.95 -16.75 4.50
CA HIS A 74 0.08 -17.94 4.47
C HIS A 74 -0.87 -17.84 5.65
N VAL A 75 -2.13 -18.15 5.42
CA VAL A 75 -3.18 -18.01 6.44
C VAL A 75 -3.97 -19.30 6.62
N GLY A 76 -4.45 -19.47 7.84
CA GLY A 76 -5.33 -20.59 8.20
C GLY A 76 -4.62 -21.90 8.31
N PRO A 77 -5.37 -22.97 8.71
CA PRO A 77 -4.79 -24.29 8.96
C PRO A 77 -4.26 -24.97 7.70
N THR A 78 -4.70 -24.55 6.52
CA THR A 78 -4.25 -25.10 5.24
C THR A 78 -3.08 -24.34 4.64
N ASN A 79 -2.57 -23.31 5.32
CA ASN A 79 -1.50 -22.46 4.80
C ASN A 79 -1.87 -21.84 3.45
N HIS A 80 -3.07 -21.31 3.33
CA HIS A 80 -3.53 -20.70 2.08
C HIS A 80 -2.65 -19.48 1.74
N PRO A 81 -2.09 -19.41 0.52
CA PRO A 81 -1.29 -18.26 0.12
C PRO A 81 -2.14 -17.00 0.08
N ALA A 82 -1.59 -15.91 0.61
CA ALA A 82 -2.26 -14.62 0.62
C ALA A 82 -1.23 -13.52 0.53
N LEU A 83 -1.69 -12.30 0.38
CA LEU A 83 -0.85 -11.11 0.42
C LEU A 83 -1.22 -10.29 1.63
N LEU A 84 -0.22 -9.72 2.28
CA LEU A 84 -0.40 -8.69 3.31
C LEU A 84 -0.11 -7.33 2.65
N LEU A 85 -1.13 -6.49 2.57
CA LEU A 85 -0.99 -5.13 2.05
C LEU A 85 -0.45 -4.23 3.16
N GLY A 86 0.58 -3.47 2.85
CA GLY A 86 1.14 -2.46 3.73
C GLY A 86 2.66 -2.40 3.68
N PRO A 87 3.24 -1.26 3.98
CA PRO A 87 2.54 -0.02 4.30
C PRO A 87 1.94 0.63 3.06
N LEU A 88 0.89 1.41 3.27
CA LEU A 88 0.40 2.37 2.30
C LEU A 88 0.64 3.75 2.90
N GLY A 89 1.57 4.49 2.34
CA GLY A 89 1.96 5.79 2.87
C GLY A 89 1.81 6.88 1.83
N ILE A 90 1.26 8.00 2.24
CA ILE A 90 1.08 9.18 1.39
C ILE A 90 1.67 10.37 2.15
N THR A 91 2.46 11.18 1.46
CA THR A 91 2.95 12.44 2.01
C THR A 91 1.77 13.26 2.55
N PRO A 92 1.79 13.67 3.83
CA PRO A 92 0.60 14.29 4.45
C PRO A 92 0.07 15.51 3.72
N ARG A 93 0.93 16.34 3.14
CA ARG A 93 0.49 17.53 2.40
C ARG A 93 -0.37 17.21 1.18
N LEU A 94 -0.34 15.97 0.73
CA LEU A 94 -1.10 15.52 -0.44
C LEU A 94 -2.21 14.53 -0.08
N ALA A 95 -2.55 14.44 1.19
CA ALA A 95 -3.65 13.59 1.63
C ALA A 95 -4.96 14.03 0.97
N GLY A 96 -5.81 13.07 0.63
CA GLY A 96 -7.10 13.36 0.00
C GLY A 96 -7.04 13.71 -1.47
N LYS A 97 -5.88 13.54 -2.13
CA LYS A 97 -5.71 13.88 -3.54
C LYS A 97 -5.81 12.67 -4.47
N GLY A 98 -6.20 11.51 -3.95
CA GLY A 98 -6.41 10.31 -4.77
C GLY A 98 -5.20 9.42 -4.96
N ILE A 99 -4.06 9.75 -4.34
CA ILE A 99 -2.85 8.95 -4.49
C ILE A 99 -3.03 7.55 -3.92
N GLY A 100 -3.54 7.45 -2.68
CA GLY A 100 -3.76 6.15 -2.04
C GLY A 100 -4.75 5.31 -2.81
N ARG A 101 -5.81 5.93 -3.30
CA ARG A 101 -6.82 5.25 -4.11
C ARG A 101 -6.20 4.68 -5.39
N THR A 102 -5.44 5.47 -6.11
CA THR A 102 -4.82 5.05 -7.37
C THR A 102 -3.82 3.92 -7.14
N LEU A 103 -2.96 4.05 -6.13
CA LEU A 103 -2.00 2.99 -5.78
C LEU A 103 -2.71 1.69 -5.41
N THR A 104 -3.76 1.79 -4.58
CA THR A 104 -4.45 0.60 -4.09
C THR A 104 -5.17 -0.13 -5.21
N PHE A 105 -5.96 0.59 -6.02
CA PHE A 105 -6.71 -0.07 -7.09
C PHE A 105 -5.80 -0.65 -8.17
N ARG A 106 -4.74 0.06 -8.54
CA ARG A 106 -3.82 -0.46 -9.57
C ARG A 106 -3.11 -1.72 -9.09
N THR A 107 -2.62 -1.72 -7.86
CA THR A 107 -1.89 -2.88 -7.34
C THR A 107 -2.81 -4.07 -7.07
N LEU A 108 -4.06 -3.83 -6.63
CA LEU A 108 -5.03 -4.92 -6.51
C LEU A 108 -5.35 -5.53 -7.87
N GLU A 109 -5.43 -4.72 -8.90
CA GLU A 109 -5.64 -5.20 -10.27
C GLU A 109 -4.47 -6.08 -10.72
N VAL A 110 -3.24 -5.63 -10.48
CA VAL A 110 -2.05 -6.42 -10.82
C VAL A 110 -2.01 -7.71 -10.02
N ALA A 111 -2.34 -7.66 -8.74
CA ALA A 111 -2.37 -8.86 -7.90
C ALA A 111 -3.36 -9.89 -8.44
N ALA A 112 -4.54 -9.44 -8.86
CA ALA A 112 -5.53 -10.34 -9.46
C ALA A 112 -5.01 -10.95 -10.76
N GLU A 113 -4.36 -10.16 -11.59
CA GLU A 113 -3.75 -10.64 -12.85
C GLU A 113 -2.66 -11.67 -12.59
N MET A 114 -1.95 -11.56 -11.45
CA MET A 114 -0.92 -12.52 -11.05
C MET A 114 -1.50 -13.80 -10.42
N GLY A 115 -2.81 -13.86 -10.22
CA GLY A 115 -3.47 -15.04 -9.68
C GLY A 115 -3.67 -15.03 -8.16
N HIS A 116 -3.42 -13.92 -7.49
CA HIS A 116 -3.70 -13.82 -6.06
C HIS A 116 -5.19 -13.68 -5.80
N ASP A 117 -5.71 -14.42 -4.84
CA ASP A 117 -7.15 -14.45 -4.53
C ASP A 117 -7.48 -13.91 -3.14
N LEU A 118 -6.48 -13.53 -2.34
CA LEU A 118 -6.72 -13.08 -0.98
C LEU A 118 -5.68 -12.02 -0.58
N VAL A 119 -6.17 -10.87 -0.19
CA VAL A 119 -5.34 -9.79 0.34
C VAL A 119 -5.87 -9.40 1.71
N LEU A 120 -4.99 -9.42 2.69
CA LEU A 120 -5.29 -9.01 4.05
C LEU A 120 -4.52 -7.75 4.39
N LEU A 121 -5.01 -7.01 5.38
CA LEU A 121 -4.28 -5.86 5.91
C LEU A 121 -4.66 -5.65 7.36
N VAL A 122 -3.80 -4.90 8.06
CA VAL A 122 -4.09 -4.38 9.40
C VAL A 122 -4.22 -2.87 9.25
N GLY A 123 -5.42 -2.32 9.50
CA GLY A 123 -5.64 -0.90 9.29
C GLY A 123 -7.05 -0.49 9.65
N ASP A 124 -7.36 0.77 9.32
CA ASP A 124 -8.64 1.39 9.63
C ASP A 124 -9.74 0.85 8.72
N VAL A 125 -10.78 0.26 9.32
CA VAL A 125 -11.91 -0.31 8.58
C VAL A 125 -12.58 0.75 7.71
N ASP A 126 -12.83 1.93 8.26
CA ASP A 126 -13.55 2.99 7.54
C ASP A 126 -12.74 3.49 6.34
N TYR A 127 -11.42 3.55 6.47
CA TYR A 127 -10.58 3.97 5.37
C TYR A 127 -10.57 2.92 4.25
N TYR A 128 -10.33 1.66 4.61
CA TYR A 128 -10.11 0.60 3.60
C TYR A 128 -11.39 0.05 3.00
N LYS A 129 -12.54 0.20 3.66
CA LYS A 129 -13.80 -0.26 3.04
C LYS A 129 -14.12 0.48 1.74
N ARG A 130 -13.63 1.70 1.57
CA ARG A 130 -13.80 2.46 0.33
C ARG A 130 -13.13 1.78 -0.87
N PHE A 131 -12.20 0.86 -0.61
CA PHE A 131 -11.50 0.10 -1.64
C PHE A 131 -12.03 -1.33 -1.75
N GLY A 132 -13.13 -1.64 -1.10
CA GLY A 132 -13.76 -2.95 -1.16
C GLY A 132 -13.34 -3.93 -0.07
N PHE A 133 -12.51 -3.51 0.87
CA PHE A 133 -12.12 -4.37 1.99
C PHE A 133 -13.25 -4.50 3.01
N VAL A 134 -13.34 -5.66 3.63
CA VAL A 134 -14.33 -5.94 4.66
C VAL A 134 -13.62 -6.50 5.90
N PRO A 135 -14.23 -6.37 7.09
CA PRO A 135 -13.64 -6.97 8.30
C PRO A 135 -13.40 -8.45 8.12
N ALA A 136 -12.23 -8.92 8.56
CA ALA A 136 -11.82 -10.32 8.34
C ALA A 136 -12.47 -11.28 9.32
N THR A 137 -12.76 -10.86 10.54
CA THR A 137 -13.29 -11.73 11.59
C THR A 137 -14.54 -12.53 11.18
N PRO A 138 -15.55 -11.91 10.53
CA PRO A 138 -16.72 -12.68 10.10
C PRO A 138 -16.41 -13.74 9.05
N HIS A 139 -15.22 -13.69 8.44
CA HIS A 139 -14.80 -14.61 7.39
C HIS A 139 -13.78 -15.63 7.88
N GLY A 140 -13.56 -15.74 9.19
CA GLY A 140 -12.71 -16.76 9.76
C GLY A 140 -11.23 -16.39 9.85
N PHE A 141 -10.93 -15.13 9.71
CA PHE A 141 -9.53 -14.65 9.81
C PHE A 141 -9.33 -13.85 11.13
#